data_e08af33bb85745cbe61c91070e7b64be
#
_entry.id   e08af33bb85745cbe61c91070e7b64be
#
_cell.length_a   1.000
_cell.length_b   1.000
_cell.length_c   1.000
_cell.angle_alpha   90.00
_cell.angle_beta   90.00
_cell.angle_gamma   90.00
#
_symmetry.space_group_name_H-M   'P 1'
#
loop_
_entity.id
_entity.type
_entity.pdbx_description
1 polymer ?
#
loop_
_entity_poly.entity_id
_entity_poly.type
_entity_poly.pdbx_seq_one_letter_code
_entity_poly.pdbx_strand_id
1 'polypeptide(L)'
;MDALPAADRAKAHEAYSRLMAFDGKLSPTSTDAAIYELFLQESTRQIFLDELGPEGSPAWKAFVADGKLSYAAQADHLLGREDSPFWDDVRTAHKEDKPAILARSLAAAISAGDSQLGGDHKAWQWGKLHRYEWKNSSGQTVRGPLPAGGDHTTLNTAAFAWGQDFNTTLAPAMRFIVDFGQSEPLMAQNGTGQSGNPASANYLNSIEPWLKGQYMSLPMQPQNFDKAYGKNRLTLTPGK
;
A
#
# COMPACT_ATOMS: atom_id res chain seq x y z
N MET A 1 25.01 6.72 -12.54
CA MET A 1 24.26 7.98 -12.85
C MET A 1 24.85 8.76 -14.02
N ASP A 2 26.15 8.70 -14.26
CA ASP A 2 26.81 9.51 -15.30
C ASP A 2 26.37 9.19 -16.74
N ALA A 3 25.87 8.00 -16.99
CA ALA A 3 25.31 7.60 -18.28
C ALA A 3 23.92 8.19 -18.59
N LEU A 4 23.24 8.79 -17.62
CA LEU A 4 21.92 9.37 -17.83
C LEU A 4 21.99 10.77 -18.46
N PRO A 5 21.00 11.18 -19.27
CA PRO A 5 20.80 12.57 -19.68
C PRO A 5 20.78 13.51 -18.46
N ALA A 6 21.22 14.77 -18.63
CA ALA A 6 21.37 15.70 -17.52
C ALA A 6 20.06 15.91 -16.71
N ALA A 7 18.90 15.99 -17.37
CA ALA A 7 17.61 16.10 -16.68
C ALA A 7 17.28 14.89 -15.83
N ASP A 8 17.55 13.68 -16.35
CA ASP A 8 17.29 12.43 -15.64
C ASP A 8 18.28 12.22 -14.49
N ARG A 9 19.52 12.69 -14.62
CA ARG A 9 20.48 12.69 -13.50
C ARG A 9 19.98 13.53 -12.32
N ALA A 10 19.42 14.71 -12.58
CA ALA A 10 18.87 15.56 -11.53
C ALA A 10 17.71 14.85 -10.80
N LYS A 11 16.80 14.23 -11.54
CA LYS A 11 15.68 13.43 -10.99
C LYS A 11 16.18 12.24 -10.19
N ALA A 12 17.10 11.47 -10.75
CA ALA A 12 17.67 10.31 -10.05
C ALA A 12 18.37 10.70 -8.76
N HIS A 13 19.09 11.82 -8.75
CA HIS A 13 19.76 12.32 -7.56
C HIS A 13 18.77 12.81 -6.50
N GLU A 14 17.69 13.46 -6.90
CA GLU A 14 16.62 13.87 -5.98
C GLU A 14 15.98 12.64 -5.33
N ALA A 15 15.53 11.66 -6.12
CA ALA A 15 14.93 10.43 -5.61
C ALA A 15 15.90 9.69 -4.67
N TYR A 16 17.15 9.52 -5.08
CA TYR A 16 18.18 8.89 -4.25
C TYR A 16 18.33 9.57 -2.90
N SER A 17 18.49 10.90 -2.91
CA SER A 17 18.69 11.67 -1.67
C SER A 17 17.51 11.53 -0.70
N ARG A 18 16.28 11.53 -1.24
CA ARG A 18 15.07 11.35 -0.44
C ARG A 18 14.94 9.94 0.12
N LEU A 19 15.21 8.91 -0.71
CA LEU A 19 15.14 7.52 -0.26
C LEU A 19 16.20 7.19 0.79
N MET A 20 17.40 7.78 0.70
CA MET A 20 18.44 7.62 1.72
C MET A 20 18.08 8.27 3.06
N ALA A 21 17.22 9.28 3.06
CA ALA A 21 16.73 9.95 4.26
C ALA A 21 15.37 9.39 4.76
N PHE A 22 14.74 8.51 3.99
CA PHE A 22 13.42 7.97 4.30
C PHE A 22 13.42 7.10 5.55
N ASP A 23 12.49 7.36 6.47
CA ASP A 23 12.38 6.66 7.76
C ASP A 23 11.62 5.32 7.67
N GLY A 24 11.23 4.89 6.47
CA GLY A 24 10.47 3.67 6.23
C GLY A 24 8.98 3.74 6.59
N LYS A 25 8.46 4.90 7.00
CA LYS A 25 7.06 5.03 7.36
C LYS A 25 6.19 5.41 6.17
N LEU A 26 5.37 4.50 5.71
CA LEU A 26 4.41 4.72 4.63
C LEU A 26 3.17 5.51 5.13
N SER A 27 3.41 6.71 5.67
CA SER A 27 2.33 7.62 6.07
C SER A 27 1.60 8.18 4.84
N PRO A 28 0.26 8.34 4.89
CA PRO A 28 -0.47 8.92 3.77
C PRO A 28 -0.04 10.35 3.42
N THR A 29 0.60 11.08 4.31
CA THR A 29 1.11 12.44 4.09
C THR A 29 2.59 12.48 3.68
N SER A 30 3.28 11.35 3.63
CA SER A 30 4.70 11.28 3.31
C SER A 30 4.94 11.45 1.80
N THR A 31 5.82 12.38 1.45
CA THR A 31 6.36 12.52 0.09
C THR A 31 7.34 11.39 -0.22
N ASP A 32 8.19 11.04 0.72
CA ASP A 32 9.24 10.03 0.51
C ASP A 32 8.64 8.64 0.34
N ALA A 33 7.52 8.34 1.01
CA ALA A 33 6.74 7.13 0.76
C ALA A 33 6.19 7.08 -0.68
N ALA A 34 5.70 8.21 -1.21
CA ALA A 34 5.25 8.27 -2.60
C ALA A 34 6.40 7.97 -3.58
N ILE A 35 7.58 8.56 -3.34
CA ILE A 35 8.77 8.32 -4.16
C ILE A 35 9.23 6.86 -4.03
N TYR A 36 9.20 6.29 -2.83
CA TYR A 36 9.56 4.89 -2.59
C TYR A 36 8.69 3.93 -3.40
N GLU A 37 7.39 4.09 -3.34
CA GLU A 37 6.46 3.22 -4.06
C GLU A 37 6.51 3.39 -5.58
N LEU A 38 6.66 4.63 -6.05
CA LEU A 38 6.93 4.91 -7.46
C LEU A 38 8.23 4.27 -7.91
N PHE A 39 9.30 4.35 -7.10
CA PHE A 39 10.58 3.70 -7.39
C PHE A 39 10.44 2.17 -7.48
N LEU A 40 9.71 1.54 -6.57
CA LEU A 40 9.49 0.10 -6.63
C LEU A 40 8.73 -0.31 -7.90
N GLN A 41 7.70 0.42 -8.30
CA GLN A 41 6.99 0.14 -9.56
C GLN A 41 7.87 0.37 -10.78
N GLU A 42 8.58 1.49 -10.84
CA GLU A 42 9.45 1.79 -11.98
C GLU A 42 10.65 0.85 -12.06
N SER A 43 11.21 0.44 -10.92
CA SER A 43 12.28 -0.57 -10.94
C SER A 43 11.78 -1.93 -11.46
N THR A 44 10.54 -2.32 -11.11
CA THR A 44 9.92 -3.52 -11.70
C THR A 44 9.86 -3.44 -13.22
N ARG A 45 9.48 -2.29 -13.76
CA ARG A 45 9.44 -2.05 -15.21
C ARG A 45 10.83 -2.10 -15.85
N GLN A 46 11.78 -1.40 -15.24
CA GLN A 46 13.14 -1.33 -15.77
C GLN A 46 13.89 -2.66 -15.73
N ILE A 47 13.56 -3.54 -14.79
CA ILE A 47 14.23 -4.81 -14.57
C ILE A 47 13.62 -5.93 -15.44
N PHE A 48 12.30 -5.93 -15.65
CA PHE A 48 11.62 -7.13 -16.16
C PHE A 48 10.83 -6.94 -17.46
N LEU A 49 10.60 -5.71 -17.93
CA LEU A 49 9.81 -5.51 -19.15
C LEU A 49 10.46 -6.02 -20.42
N ASP A 50 11.77 -6.08 -20.45
CA ASP A 50 12.50 -6.54 -21.62
C ASP A 50 12.40 -8.05 -21.80
N GLU A 51 12.39 -8.84 -20.71
CA GLU A 51 12.21 -10.30 -20.77
C GLU A 51 10.74 -10.71 -20.81
N LEU A 52 9.88 -10.00 -20.07
CA LEU A 52 8.44 -10.37 -19.97
C LEU A 52 7.60 -9.80 -21.11
N GLY A 53 8.18 -8.92 -21.93
CA GLY A 53 7.49 -8.20 -23.00
C GLY A 53 6.75 -6.97 -22.50
N PRO A 54 6.07 -6.23 -23.40
CA PRO A 54 5.45 -4.95 -23.05
C PRO A 54 4.38 -5.11 -21.98
N GLU A 55 4.08 -4.00 -21.29
CA GLU A 55 2.95 -3.94 -20.37
C GLU A 55 1.68 -4.41 -21.08
N GLY A 56 0.94 -5.27 -20.40
CA GLY A 56 -0.25 -5.89 -20.98
C GLY A 56 -0.01 -7.22 -21.70
N SER A 57 1.26 -7.65 -21.92
CA SER A 57 1.55 -9.01 -22.38
C SER A 57 1.05 -10.06 -21.37
N PRO A 58 0.78 -11.31 -21.79
CA PRO A 58 0.38 -12.36 -20.86
C PRO A 58 1.43 -12.62 -19.76
N ALA A 59 2.72 -12.59 -20.11
CA ALA A 59 3.81 -12.81 -19.15
C ALA A 59 3.89 -11.67 -18.12
N TRP A 60 3.86 -10.42 -18.57
CA TRP A 60 3.83 -9.26 -17.67
C TRP A 60 2.61 -9.30 -16.74
N LYS A 61 1.41 -9.55 -17.28
CA LYS A 61 0.18 -9.65 -16.48
C LYS A 61 0.26 -10.74 -15.42
N ALA A 62 0.79 -11.91 -15.77
CA ALA A 62 0.96 -13.00 -14.82
C ALA A 62 1.96 -12.64 -13.71
N PHE A 63 3.06 -11.99 -14.05
CA PHE A 63 4.10 -11.59 -13.10
C PHE A 63 3.59 -10.53 -12.11
N VAL A 64 2.94 -9.47 -12.59
CA VAL A 64 2.44 -8.40 -11.70
C VAL A 64 1.18 -8.77 -10.95
N ALA A 65 0.43 -9.79 -11.40
CA ALA A 65 -0.76 -10.27 -10.68
C ALA A 65 -0.42 -10.82 -9.29
N ASP A 66 0.79 -11.34 -9.10
CA ASP A 66 1.33 -11.70 -7.80
C ASP A 66 2.30 -10.61 -7.31
N GLY A 67 1.76 -9.58 -6.66
CA GLY A 67 2.57 -8.50 -6.12
C GLY A 67 3.63 -8.94 -5.11
N LYS A 68 3.42 -10.05 -4.39
CA LYS A 68 4.43 -10.62 -3.48
C LYS A 68 5.59 -11.22 -4.25
N LEU A 69 5.31 -11.90 -5.35
CA LEU A 69 6.35 -12.47 -6.21
C LEU A 69 7.21 -11.35 -6.82
N SER A 70 6.57 -10.32 -7.35
CA SER A 70 7.27 -9.17 -7.94
C SER A 70 8.17 -8.47 -6.91
N TYR A 71 7.67 -8.25 -5.70
CA TYR A 71 8.44 -7.65 -4.62
C TYR A 71 9.61 -8.55 -4.18
N ALA A 72 9.36 -9.84 -3.95
CA ALA A 72 10.39 -10.79 -3.54
C ALA A 72 11.49 -10.93 -4.62
N ALA A 73 11.11 -10.95 -5.90
CA ALA A 73 12.06 -11.00 -6.99
C ALA A 73 13.01 -9.79 -6.99
N GLN A 74 12.52 -8.60 -6.72
CA GLN A 74 13.35 -7.40 -6.61
C GLN A 74 14.15 -7.35 -5.32
N ALA A 75 13.48 -7.35 -4.17
CA ALA A 75 14.11 -7.07 -2.89
C ALA A 75 15.00 -8.21 -2.40
N ASP A 76 14.51 -9.45 -2.50
CA ASP A 76 15.19 -10.60 -1.90
C ASP A 76 16.22 -11.25 -2.83
N HIS A 77 15.99 -11.18 -4.12
CA HIS A 77 16.85 -11.91 -5.08
C HIS A 77 17.79 -11.04 -5.90
N LEU A 78 17.35 -9.85 -6.31
CA LEU A 78 18.14 -9.04 -7.23
C LEU A 78 18.99 -7.98 -6.52
N LEU A 79 18.43 -7.26 -5.54
CA LEU A 79 19.19 -6.18 -4.89
C LEU A 79 20.48 -6.67 -4.22
N GLY A 80 20.55 -7.92 -3.81
CA GLY A 80 21.75 -8.55 -3.28
C GLY A 80 22.73 -9.12 -4.34
N ARG A 81 22.41 -9.06 -5.64
CA ARG A 81 23.22 -9.69 -6.71
C ARG A 81 23.66 -8.68 -7.74
N GLU A 82 24.95 -8.39 -7.75
CA GLU A 82 25.57 -7.45 -8.71
C GLU A 82 25.63 -8.01 -10.14
N ASP A 83 25.74 -9.32 -10.27
CA ASP A 83 25.98 -10.06 -11.51
C ASP A 83 24.73 -10.69 -12.13
N SER A 84 23.55 -10.34 -11.63
CA SER A 84 22.31 -10.88 -12.18
C SER A 84 22.12 -10.44 -13.64
N PRO A 85 21.72 -11.38 -14.55
CA PRO A 85 21.45 -11.03 -15.94
C PRO A 85 20.27 -10.06 -16.09
N PHE A 86 19.36 -9.98 -15.14
CA PHE A 86 18.24 -9.04 -15.15
C PHE A 86 18.63 -7.56 -14.99
N TRP A 87 19.93 -7.25 -14.76
CA TRP A 87 20.42 -5.87 -14.81
C TRP A 87 20.76 -5.40 -16.22
N ASP A 88 20.61 -6.25 -17.23
CA ASP A 88 20.87 -5.94 -18.64
C ASP A 88 19.54 -5.79 -19.39
N ASP A 89 19.28 -4.63 -19.95
CA ASP A 89 18.12 -4.43 -20.83
C ASP A 89 18.44 -5.03 -22.20
N VAL A 90 17.97 -6.23 -22.44
CA VAL A 90 18.27 -7.00 -23.68
C VAL A 90 17.80 -6.32 -24.97
N ARG A 91 17.03 -5.22 -24.90
CA ARG A 91 16.59 -4.42 -26.03
C ARG A 91 17.62 -3.39 -26.47
N THR A 92 18.64 -3.13 -25.64
CA THR A 92 19.70 -2.15 -25.94
C THR A 92 20.94 -2.84 -26.54
N ALA A 93 21.79 -2.04 -27.21
CA ALA A 93 23.04 -2.53 -27.74
C ALA A 93 24.20 -2.56 -26.74
N HIS A 94 23.97 -1.93 -25.57
CA HIS A 94 24.95 -1.84 -24.51
C HIS A 94 24.54 -2.73 -23.36
N LYS A 95 25.48 -3.42 -22.78
CA LYS A 95 25.23 -4.16 -21.54
C LYS A 95 25.16 -3.19 -20.38
N GLU A 96 24.01 -3.16 -19.73
CA GLU A 96 23.81 -2.40 -18.51
C GLU A 96 24.28 -3.18 -17.29
N ASP A 97 24.35 -2.45 -16.18
CA ASP A 97 24.63 -2.97 -14.85
C ASP A 97 23.58 -2.51 -13.85
N LYS A 98 23.59 -3.10 -12.67
CA LYS A 98 22.68 -2.76 -11.57
C LYS A 98 22.64 -1.24 -11.27
N PRO A 99 23.77 -0.52 -11.13
CA PRO A 99 23.75 0.92 -10.93
C PRO A 99 23.07 1.70 -12.05
N ALA A 100 23.21 1.28 -13.30
CA ALA A 100 22.57 1.92 -14.45
C ALA A 100 21.04 1.73 -14.42
N ILE A 101 20.57 0.52 -14.22
CA ILE A 101 19.13 0.21 -14.12
C ILE A 101 18.49 0.91 -12.93
N LEU A 102 19.12 0.87 -11.76
CA LEU A 102 18.59 1.58 -10.58
C LEU A 102 18.57 3.10 -10.77
N ALA A 103 19.57 3.67 -11.44
CA ALA A 103 19.57 5.10 -11.76
C ALA A 103 18.43 5.49 -12.72
N ARG A 104 18.16 4.68 -13.76
CA ARG A 104 16.98 4.86 -14.63
C ARG A 104 15.69 4.76 -13.84
N SER A 105 15.56 3.77 -12.95
CA SER A 105 14.39 3.57 -12.11
C SER A 105 14.11 4.77 -11.21
N LEU A 106 15.16 5.36 -10.60
CA LEU A 106 15.04 6.57 -9.78
C LEU A 106 14.54 7.78 -10.60
N ALA A 107 15.09 7.99 -11.80
CA ALA A 107 14.65 9.07 -12.68
C ALA A 107 13.21 8.85 -13.16
N ALA A 108 12.86 7.61 -13.51
CA ALA A 108 11.52 7.22 -13.92
C ALA A 108 10.49 7.44 -12.80
N ALA A 109 10.85 7.15 -11.55
CA ALA A 109 9.99 7.38 -10.38
C ALA A 109 9.58 8.86 -10.24
N ILE A 110 10.54 9.78 -10.37
CA ILE A 110 10.22 11.22 -10.33
C ILE A 110 9.36 11.62 -11.55
N SER A 111 9.66 11.10 -12.73
CA SER A 111 8.86 11.38 -13.94
C SER A 111 7.43 10.86 -13.84
N ALA A 112 7.23 9.68 -13.27
CA ALA A 112 5.92 9.12 -12.99
C ALA A 112 5.16 9.95 -11.95
N GLY A 113 5.86 10.40 -10.92
CA GLY A 113 5.31 11.30 -9.90
C GLY A 113 4.92 12.67 -10.48
N ASP A 114 5.76 13.28 -11.31
CA ASP A 114 5.45 14.52 -12.05
C ASP A 114 4.13 14.37 -12.83
N SER A 115 3.95 13.24 -13.52
CA SER A 115 2.75 12.96 -14.31
C SER A 115 1.50 12.78 -13.45
N GLN A 116 1.60 12.18 -12.27
CA GLN A 116 0.47 11.80 -11.44
C GLN A 116 0.15 12.83 -10.34
N LEU A 117 1.16 13.53 -9.83
CA LEU A 117 1.05 14.44 -8.69
C LEU A 117 1.40 15.90 -9.02
N GLY A 118 1.97 16.13 -10.23
CA GLY A 118 2.43 17.44 -10.66
C GLY A 118 3.86 17.76 -10.22
N GLY A 119 4.47 18.82 -10.80
CA GLY A 119 5.88 19.15 -10.61
C GLY A 119 6.24 19.79 -9.27
N ASP A 120 5.32 20.07 -8.38
CA ASP A 120 5.63 20.50 -7.01
C ASP A 120 5.84 19.30 -6.09
N HIS A 121 7.06 18.79 -6.06
CA HIS A 121 7.42 17.60 -5.29
C HIS A 121 7.22 17.76 -3.78
N LYS A 122 7.19 19.00 -3.27
CA LYS A 122 6.92 19.27 -1.83
C LYS A 122 5.45 19.00 -1.48
N ALA A 123 4.57 19.09 -2.48
CA ALA A 123 3.14 18.82 -2.32
C ALA A 123 2.78 17.35 -2.54
N TRP A 124 3.73 16.51 -2.89
CA TRP A 124 3.48 15.08 -3.05
C TRP A 124 3.14 14.42 -1.73
N GLN A 125 2.21 13.48 -1.79
CA GLN A 125 1.78 12.71 -0.63
C GLN A 125 1.39 11.31 -1.09
N TRP A 126 1.83 10.28 -0.37
CA TRP A 126 1.47 8.90 -0.66
C TRP A 126 -0.04 8.70 -0.79
N GLY A 127 -0.81 9.25 0.12
CA GLY A 127 -2.27 9.15 0.11
C GLY A 127 -3.00 9.88 -1.02
N LYS A 128 -2.29 10.61 -1.89
CA LYS A 128 -2.87 11.12 -3.15
C LYS A 128 -2.87 10.05 -4.23
N LEU A 129 -1.90 9.14 -4.21
CA LEU A 129 -1.81 7.99 -5.09
C LEU A 129 -2.56 6.79 -4.48
N HIS A 130 -2.36 6.53 -3.21
CA HIS A 130 -2.83 5.38 -2.47
C HIS A 130 -4.06 5.73 -1.65
N ARG A 131 -5.20 5.07 -1.95
CA ARG A 131 -6.49 5.49 -1.41
C ARG A 131 -7.37 4.30 -1.07
N TYR A 132 -8.09 4.40 0.05
CA TYR A 132 -9.17 3.51 0.41
C TYR A 132 -10.48 3.91 -0.27
N GLU A 133 -11.22 2.93 -0.75
CA GLU A 133 -12.57 3.09 -1.25
C GLU A 133 -13.44 1.93 -0.78
N TRP A 134 -14.52 2.24 -0.09
CA TRP A 134 -15.50 1.23 0.33
C TRP A 134 -16.63 1.17 -0.68
N LYS A 135 -16.94 -0.04 -1.13
CA LYS A 135 -18.00 -0.31 -2.08
C LYS A 135 -19.05 -1.23 -1.47
N ASN A 136 -20.32 -1.01 -1.82
CA ASN A 136 -21.38 -1.96 -1.50
C ASN A 136 -21.32 -3.19 -2.42
N SER A 137 -22.20 -4.15 -2.19
CA SER A 137 -22.30 -5.38 -3.00
C SER A 137 -22.63 -5.14 -4.48
N SER A 138 -23.19 -3.97 -4.81
CA SER A 138 -23.47 -3.56 -6.19
C SER A 138 -22.28 -2.85 -6.85
N GLY A 139 -21.12 -2.74 -6.16
CA GLY A 139 -19.94 -2.05 -6.66
C GLY A 139 -19.98 -0.52 -6.56
N GLN A 140 -21.01 0.06 -5.95
CA GLN A 140 -21.11 1.51 -5.77
C GLN A 140 -20.29 1.95 -4.56
N THR A 141 -19.52 3.03 -4.73
CA THR A 141 -18.76 3.66 -3.64
C THR A 141 -19.71 4.22 -2.57
N VAL A 142 -19.54 3.78 -1.35
CA VAL A 142 -20.31 4.25 -0.18
C VAL A 142 -19.47 5.18 0.72
N ARG A 143 -18.14 5.08 0.64
CA ARG A 143 -17.20 5.95 1.33
C ARG A 143 -15.86 5.99 0.60
N GLY A 144 -15.24 7.15 0.54
CA GLY A 144 -13.97 7.38 -0.15
C GLY A 144 -14.14 8.12 -1.48
N PRO A 145 -13.05 8.24 -2.28
CA PRO A 145 -11.71 7.81 -1.91
C PRO A 145 -11.13 8.60 -0.73
N LEU A 146 -10.43 7.92 0.18
CA LEU A 146 -9.75 8.52 1.34
C LEU A 146 -8.27 8.14 1.32
N PRO A 147 -7.35 9.04 1.73
CA PRO A 147 -5.93 8.73 1.77
C PRO A 147 -5.64 7.48 2.58
N ALA A 148 -4.84 6.57 2.02
CA ALA A 148 -4.35 5.37 2.67
C ALA A 148 -2.86 5.49 2.96
N GLY A 149 -2.41 4.90 4.06
CA GLY A 149 -1.01 4.66 4.36
C GLY A 149 -0.72 3.17 4.35
N GLY A 150 0.56 2.81 4.41
CA GLY A 150 1.00 1.43 4.31
C GLY A 150 1.02 0.90 2.88
N ASP A 151 1.31 -0.37 2.76
CA ASP A 151 1.33 -1.18 1.55
C ASP A 151 1.02 -2.64 1.89
N HIS A 152 1.39 -3.59 1.03
CA HIS A 152 1.21 -5.04 1.28
C HIS A 152 2.23 -5.62 2.28
N THR A 153 3.31 -4.91 2.62
CA THR A 153 4.38 -5.37 3.53
C THR A 153 4.28 -4.79 4.93
N THR A 154 3.50 -3.74 5.12
CA THR A 154 3.38 -3.04 6.40
C THR A 154 2.37 -3.68 7.34
N LEU A 155 2.51 -3.42 8.66
CA LEU A 155 1.53 -3.85 9.67
C LEU A 155 0.14 -3.24 9.41
N ASN A 156 0.10 -1.99 8.93
CA ASN A 156 -1.13 -1.38 8.43
C ASN A 156 -1.29 -1.76 6.96
N THR A 157 -1.54 -3.05 6.72
CA THR A 157 -1.61 -3.59 5.36
C THR A 157 -2.66 -2.87 4.53
N ALA A 158 -2.24 -2.35 3.39
CA ALA A 158 -3.11 -1.74 2.39
C ALA A 158 -2.54 -2.08 1.01
N ALA A 159 -2.86 -3.28 0.51
CA ALA A 159 -2.29 -3.77 -0.74
C ALA A 159 -2.98 -3.13 -1.96
N PHE A 160 -2.21 -2.95 -3.01
CA PHE A 160 -2.67 -2.50 -4.32
C PHE A 160 -2.22 -3.48 -5.41
N ALA A 161 -2.78 -3.36 -6.61
CA ALA A 161 -2.41 -4.22 -7.74
C ALA A 161 -1.18 -3.66 -8.46
N TRP A 162 -0.10 -4.42 -8.48
CA TRP A 162 1.14 -4.05 -9.19
C TRP A 162 0.89 -3.84 -10.69
N GLY A 163 1.57 -2.86 -11.28
CA GLY A 163 1.42 -2.53 -12.69
C GLY A 163 0.12 -1.82 -13.05
N GLN A 164 -0.67 -1.46 -12.06
CA GLN A 164 -1.90 -0.65 -12.19
C GLN A 164 -1.75 0.66 -11.40
N ASP A 165 -2.88 1.22 -10.96
CA ASP A 165 -2.86 2.32 -10.02
C ASP A 165 -2.53 1.84 -8.60
N PHE A 166 -2.31 2.80 -7.69
CA PHE A 166 -2.02 2.50 -6.29
C PHE A 166 -3.28 2.41 -5.41
N ASN A 167 -4.48 2.35 -5.98
CA ASN A 167 -5.69 2.25 -5.18
C ASN A 167 -5.72 0.91 -4.42
N THR A 168 -6.13 0.97 -3.16
CA THR A 168 -6.15 -0.20 -2.28
C THR A 168 -7.14 -1.24 -2.79
N THR A 169 -6.66 -2.44 -3.02
CA THR A 169 -7.46 -3.61 -3.41
C THR A 169 -7.72 -4.56 -2.25
N LEU A 170 -6.89 -4.50 -1.21
CA LEU A 170 -7.02 -5.32 -0.01
C LEU A 170 -6.58 -4.53 1.22
N ALA A 171 -7.39 -4.58 2.28
CA ALA A 171 -7.08 -4.04 3.59
C ALA A 171 -7.64 -4.95 4.68
N PRO A 172 -7.14 -4.90 5.94
CA PRO A 172 -7.68 -5.69 7.04
C PRO A 172 -9.15 -5.35 7.30
N ALA A 173 -10.03 -6.33 7.20
CA ALA A 173 -11.45 -6.15 7.53
C ALA A 173 -11.63 -5.92 9.03
N MET A 174 -10.86 -6.64 9.85
CA MET A 174 -10.87 -6.57 11.31
C MET A 174 -9.44 -6.48 11.83
N ARG A 175 -9.22 -5.58 12.77
CA ARG A 175 -8.00 -5.52 13.58
C ARG A 175 -8.31 -6.00 14.97
N PHE A 176 -7.43 -6.80 15.54
CA PHE A 176 -7.64 -7.48 16.80
C PHE A 176 -6.35 -7.48 17.62
N ILE A 177 -6.42 -7.07 18.87
CA ILE A 177 -5.29 -7.07 19.80
C ILE A 177 -5.71 -7.79 21.07
N VAL A 178 -4.86 -8.69 21.55
CA VAL A 178 -5.01 -9.38 22.84
C VAL A 178 -3.79 -9.08 23.67
N ASP A 179 -3.97 -8.33 24.77
CA ASP A 179 -2.91 -8.02 25.73
C ASP A 179 -3.23 -8.70 27.05
N PHE A 180 -2.60 -9.84 27.28
CA PHE A 180 -2.78 -10.61 28.52
C PHE A 180 -2.25 -9.92 29.79
N GLY A 181 -1.54 -8.80 29.66
CA GLY A 181 -1.14 -7.95 30.77
C GLY A 181 -2.27 -7.08 31.33
N GLN A 182 -3.42 -7.02 30.64
CA GLN A 182 -4.57 -6.21 31.01
C GLN A 182 -5.69 -7.07 31.62
N SER A 183 -6.47 -6.48 32.53
CA SER A 183 -7.67 -7.13 33.09
C SER A 183 -8.78 -7.33 32.05
N GLU A 184 -8.83 -6.48 31.05
CA GLU A 184 -9.69 -6.57 29.85
C GLU A 184 -8.77 -6.64 28.63
N PRO A 185 -8.30 -7.84 28.25
CA PRO A 185 -7.20 -8.00 27.31
C PRO A 185 -7.58 -7.73 25.85
N LEU A 186 -8.88 -7.67 25.56
CA LEU A 186 -9.39 -7.77 24.20
C LEU A 186 -9.75 -6.41 23.62
N MET A 187 -9.17 -6.09 22.47
CA MET A 187 -9.50 -4.90 21.67
C MET A 187 -9.73 -5.29 20.23
N ALA A 188 -10.72 -4.69 19.59
CA ALA A 188 -10.99 -4.91 18.17
C ALA A 188 -11.48 -3.64 17.47
N GLN A 189 -11.32 -3.62 16.15
CA GLN A 189 -11.87 -2.59 15.29
C GLN A 189 -12.17 -3.15 13.91
N ASN A 190 -13.39 -2.93 13.42
CA ASN A 190 -13.79 -3.26 12.06
C ASN A 190 -13.52 -2.11 11.09
N GLY A 191 -13.31 -2.45 9.82
CA GLY A 191 -13.10 -1.50 8.73
C GLY A 191 -14.38 -0.84 8.18
N THR A 192 -15.57 -1.25 8.66
CA THR A 192 -16.87 -0.70 8.24
C THR A 192 -17.75 -0.45 9.47
N GLY A 193 -19.02 -0.79 9.41
CA GLY A 193 -19.93 -0.82 10.55
C GLY A 193 -20.52 -2.20 10.76
N GLN A 194 -21.43 -2.35 11.73
CA GLN A 194 -22.06 -3.63 12.07
C GLN A 194 -23.44 -3.81 11.44
N SER A 195 -23.97 -2.81 10.72
CA SER A 195 -25.25 -2.88 10.05
C SER A 195 -25.09 -3.06 8.54
N GLY A 196 -25.85 -3.96 7.95
CA GLY A 196 -26.00 -4.06 6.50
C GLY A 196 -26.98 -3.03 5.90
N ASN A 197 -27.70 -2.28 6.73
CA ASN A 197 -28.70 -1.30 6.29
C ASN A 197 -28.04 0.08 6.08
N PRO A 198 -28.01 0.63 4.85
CA PRO A 198 -27.44 1.94 4.58
C PRO A 198 -28.10 3.10 5.35
N ALA A 199 -29.34 2.95 5.80
CA ALA A 199 -30.05 3.96 6.61
C ALA A 199 -29.68 3.90 8.10
N SER A 200 -28.93 2.89 8.52
CA SER A 200 -28.50 2.75 9.92
C SER A 200 -27.29 3.64 10.22
N ALA A 201 -27.28 4.28 11.38
CA ALA A 201 -26.10 4.97 11.89
C ALA A 201 -24.89 4.02 12.09
N ASN A 202 -25.12 2.71 12.18
CA ASN A 202 -24.10 1.70 12.35
C ASN A 202 -23.63 1.10 11.02
N TYR A 203 -23.94 1.70 9.86
CA TYR A 203 -23.54 1.18 8.56
C TYR A 203 -22.04 1.43 8.27
N LEU A 204 -21.56 2.66 8.54
CA LEU A 204 -20.19 3.07 8.23
C LEU A 204 -19.44 3.67 9.43
N ASN A 205 -19.98 3.56 10.63
CA ASN A 205 -19.49 4.26 11.82
C ASN A 205 -18.13 3.77 12.32
N SER A 206 -17.65 2.61 11.87
CA SER A 206 -16.35 2.08 12.25
C SER A 206 -15.21 2.55 11.32
N ILE A 207 -15.50 3.13 10.16
CA ILE A 207 -14.48 3.55 9.19
C ILE A 207 -13.53 4.59 9.80
N GLU A 208 -14.07 5.63 10.40
CA GLU A 208 -13.25 6.72 10.96
C GLU A 208 -12.36 6.26 12.12
N PRO A 209 -12.85 5.52 13.12
CA PRO A 209 -11.98 4.91 14.13
C PRO A 209 -10.94 3.95 13.54
N TRP A 210 -11.31 3.15 12.54
CA TRP A 210 -10.40 2.23 11.86
C TRP A 210 -9.26 2.98 11.15
N LEU A 211 -9.55 4.05 10.42
CA LEU A 211 -8.56 4.90 9.76
C LEU A 211 -7.56 5.52 10.75
N LYS A 212 -8.06 5.88 11.94
CA LYS A 212 -7.25 6.48 13.01
C LYS A 212 -6.50 5.46 13.87
N GLY A 213 -6.60 4.16 13.58
CA GLY A 213 -5.99 3.13 14.40
C GLY A 213 -6.57 3.05 15.83
N GLN A 214 -7.81 3.48 16.01
CA GLN A 214 -8.52 3.39 17.28
C GLN A 214 -9.15 2.02 17.42
N TYR A 215 -9.26 1.55 18.65
CA TYR A 215 -9.82 0.25 18.99
C TYR A 215 -10.93 0.38 20.03
N MET A 216 -11.93 -0.48 19.92
CA MET A 216 -12.93 -0.69 20.96
C MET A 216 -12.41 -1.76 21.92
N SER A 217 -12.49 -1.50 23.24
CA SER A 217 -12.35 -2.56 24.22
C SER A 217 -13.55 -3.49 24.15
N LEU A 218 -13.30 -4.79 24.12
CA LEU A 218 -14.30 -5.84 24.18
C LEU A 218 -14.21 -6.49 25.57
N PRO A 219 -14.94 -5.99 26.58
CA PRO A 219 -14.83 -6.51 27.92
C PRO A 219 -15.26 -7.96 28.01
N MET A 220 -14.51 -8.73 28.77
CA MET A 220 -14.79 -10.14 29.07
C MET A 220 -15.51 -10.32 30.40
N GLN A 221 -15.45 -9.31 31.28
CA GLN A 221 -16.06 -9.35 32.58
C GLN A 221 -17.51 -8.84 32.54
N PRO A 222 -18.51 -9.63 33.00
CA PRO A 222 -19.93 -9.29 32.89
C PRO A 222 -20.30 -7.91 33.46
N GLN A 223 -19.66 -7.47 34.53
CA GLN A 223 -19.90 -6.19 35.16
C GLN A 223 -19.56 -4.98 34.28
N ASN A 224 -18.75 -5.18 33.21
CA ASN A 224 -18.35 -4.13 32.28
C ASN A 224 -19.20 -4.11 31.00
N PHE A 225 -20.09 -5.09 30.80
CA PHE A 225 -20.86 -5.22 29.55
C PHE A 225 -21.78 -4.03 29.31
N ASP A 226 -22.51 -3.58 30.33
CA ASP A 226 -23.45 -2.46 30.17
C ASP A 226 -22.76 -1.15 29.80
N LYS A 227 -21.53 -0.96 30.31
CA LYS A 227 -20.72 0.22 29.97
C LYS A 227 -20.21 0.16 28.52
N ALA A 228 -19.81 -1.00 28.05
CA ALA A 228 -19.21 -1.17 26.71
C ALA A 228 -20.27 -1.33 25.60
N TYR A 229 -21.31 -2.10 25.86
CA TYR A 229 -22.29 -2.52 24.83
C TYR A 229 -23.66 -1.85 24.99
N GLY A 230 -23.84 -1.04 26.04
CA GLY A 230 -25.12 -0.46 26.39
C GLY A 230 -26.12 -1.50 26.91
N LYS A 231 -27.39 -1.09 26.97
CA LYS A 231 -28.46 -1.96 27.53
C LYS A 231 -29.19 -2.79 26.49
N ASN A 232 -28.78 -2.75 25.23
CA ASN A 232 -29.39 -3.55 24.16
C ASN A 232 -28.97 -5.01 24.31
N ARG A 233 -29.89 -5.89 24.68
CA ARG A 233 -29.66 -7.29 24.90
C ARG A 233 -30.61 -8.14 24.07
N LEU A 234 -30.11 -9.18 23.47
CA LEU A 234 -30.87 -10.28 22.90
C LEU A 234 -30.68 -11.49 23.80
N THR A 235 -31.77 -12.00 24.37
CA THR A 235 -31.75 -13.24 25.13
C THR A 235 -32.35 -14.35 24.29
N LEU A 236 -31.57 -15.39 24.03
CA LEU A 236 -32.02 -16.59 23.35
C LEU A 236 -32.36 -17.64 24.40
N THR A 237 -33.59 -18.14 24.38
CA THR A 237 -34.03 -19.23 25.24
C THR A 237 -34.32 -20.47 24.39
N PRO A 238 -34.03 -21.68 24.91
CA PRO A 238 -34.39 -22.93 24.20
C PRO A 238 -35.89 -22.92 23.92
N GLY A 239 -36.25 -23.30 22.68
CA GLY A 239 -37.65 -23.57 22.36
C GLY A 239 -38.15 -24.78 23.15
N LYS A 240 -39.43 -24.80 23.46
CA LYS A 240 -40.07 -25.96 24.05
C LYS A 240 -40.27 -27.03 22.98
#